data_a4f8e83d1e26caf3b27237e3bc9274bd
#
_entry.id   a4f8e83d1e26caf3b27237e3bc9274bd
#
_cell.length_a   1.000
_cell.length_b   1.000
_cell.length_c   1.000
_cell.angle_alpha   90.00
_cell.angle_beta   90.00
_cell.angle_gamma   90.00
#
_symmetry.space_group_name_H-M   'P 1'
#
loop_
_entity.id
_entity.type
_entity.pdbx_description
1 polymer ?
#
loop_
_entity_poly.entity_id
_entity_poly.type
_entity_poly.pdbx_seq_one_letter_code
_entity_poly.pdbx_strand_id
1 'polypeptide(L)'
;ATLSASLSIVNCKTINGIKMKNIYFLSDAHLGSRAIEHGRTQERRLVNFLDSIKHKAGAIYLLGDMFDFWYEFKLVVPKGYTRFLGKLSELTDMGVEVHFFIGNHDIWCGDYLSKECGVIIHRKPLTTEIYGREFYLAHGDGLGDPDKKFKFLRSMFHSKTLQTLFSMIHPRWSIDLGLTWEKHSRMKREDGKEPDYMGEDKEYLVLYTKEYLKNHPNINYFIYGHRHIELDLMLSTTARVLILGDWINYFSYVVFDGENLFLENYIEGETQL
;
A
#
# COMPACT_ATOMS: atom_id res chain seq x y z
N ALA A 1 1.48 26.89 -33.50
CA ALA A 1 2.30 25.71 -33.17
C ALA A 1 1.43 24.76 -32.36
N THR A 2 0.85 23.78 -33.03
CA THR A 2 0.01 22.73 -32.44
C THR A 2 0.93 21.68 -31.82
N LEU A 3 0.91 21.55 -30.49
CA LEU A 3 1.50 20.44 -29.76
C LEU A 3 0.62 19.20 -30.00
N SER A 4 1.12 18.27 -30.77
CA SER A 4 0.57 16.93 -30.94
C SER A 4 0.88 16.14 -29.66
N ALA A 5 -0.13 15.92 -28.84
CA ALA A 5 -0.04 14.93 -27.77
C ALA A 5 -0.01 13.55 -28.44
N SER A 6 1.13 12.86 -28.32
CA SER A 6 1.25 11.48 -28.74
C SER A 6 0.50 10.60 -27.73
N LEU A 7 -0.70 10.13 -28.09
CA LEU A 7 -1.37 9.03 -27.41
C LEU A 7 -0.45 7.79 -27.50
N SER A 8 0.18 7.42 -26.41
CA SER A 8 0.82 6.11 -26.27
C SER A 8 -0.29 5.07 -26.13
N ILE A 9 -0.61 4.40 -27.23
CA ILE A 9 -1.47 3.22 -27.24
C ILE A 9 -0.67 2.11 -26.55
N VAL A 10 -1.00 1.81 -25.31
CA VAL A 10 -0.47 0.62 -24.60
C VAL A 10 -1.02 -0.61 -25.32
N ASN A 11 -0.22 -1.18 -26.19
CA ASN A 11 -0.51 -2.45 -26.82
C ASN A 11 -0.51 -3.55 -25.76
N CYS A 12 -1.69 -4.04 -25.41
CA CYS A 12 -1.87 -5.18 -24.55
C CYS A 12 -1.21 -6.40 -25.21
N LYS A 13 -0.05 -6.79 -24.68
CA LYS A 13 0.74 -7.90 -25.23
C LYS A 13 0.10 -9.25 -24.92
N THR A 14 0.29 -10.19 -25.83
CA THR A 14 -0.23 -11.54 -25.73
C THR A 14 0.95 -12.50 -25.69
N ILE A 15 1.12 -13.23 -24.61
CA ILE A 15 2.06 -14.37 -24.56
C ILE A 15 1.22 -15.64 -24.70
N ASN A 16 1.56 -16.48 -25.68
CA ASN A 16 0.84 -17.74 -26.01
C ASN A 16 -0.68 -17.55 -26.23
N GLY A 17 -1.10 -16.41 -26.80
CA GLY A 17 -2.52 -16.16 -27.06
C GLY A 17 -3.33 -15.62 -25.87
N ILE A 18 -2.72 -15.46 -24.70
CA ILE A 18 -3.36 -14.91 -23.50
C ILE A 18 -2.98 -13.44 -23.36
N LYS A 19 -3.99 -12.59 -23.30
CA LYS A 19 -3.84 -11.16 -23.03
C LYS A 19 -3.35 -10.97 -21.61
N MET A 20 -2.12 -10.46 -21.44
CA MET A 20 -1.59 -10.14 -20.11
C MET A 20 -2.36 -8.96 -19.52
N LYS A 21 -2.73 -9.09 -18.25
CA LYS A 21 -3.36 -8.03 -17.48
C LYS A 21 -2.30 -7.34 -16.63
N ASN A 22 -2.48 -6.04 -16.40
CA ASN A 22 -1.56 -5.26 -15.58
C ASN A 22 -1.66 -5.65 -14.10
N ILE A 23 -0.56 -5.51 -13.38
CA ILE A 23 -0.49 -5.70 -11.93
C ILE A 23 -0.22 -4.34 -11.30
N TYR A 24 -1.03 -3.96 -10.32
CA TYR A 24 -0.97 -2.65 -9.68
C TYR A 24 -0.55 -2.76 -8.22
N PHE A 25 0.24 -1.79 -7.77
CA PHE A 25 0.72 -1.71 -6.39
C PHE A 25 0.46 -0.30 -5.86
N LEU A 26 -0.12 -0.19 -4.68
CA LEU A 26 -0.37 1.08 -3.99
C LEU A 26 -0.34 0.88 -2.48
N SER A 27 -0.14 1.95 -1.72
CA SER A 27 -0.06 1.92 -0.25
C SER A 27 -0.44 3.26 0.38
N ASP A 28 -0.48 3.30 1.69
CA ASP A 28 -0.51 4.52 2.50
C ASP A 28 -1.68 5.47 2.14
N ALA A 29 -2.88 4.91 2.05
CA ALA A 29 -4.08 5.71 1.80
C ALA A 29 -4.61 6.36 3.08
N HIS A 30 -4.34 5.80 4.26
CA HIS A 30 -4.76 6.33 5.56
C HIS A 30 -6.21 6.82 5.60
N LEU A 31 -7.11 6.02 5.03
CA LEU A 31 -8.52 6.34 5.00
C LEU A 31 -9.06 6.53 6.42
N GLY A 32 -9.83 7.60 6.60
CA GLY A 32 -10.44 7.95 7.89
C GLY A 32 -9.54 8.75 8.81
N SER A 33 -8.37 9.17 8.37
CA SER A 33 -7.48 10.04 9.14
C SER A 33 -8.18 11.34 9.55
N ARG A 34 -8.08 11.65 10.83
CA ARG A 34 -8.61 12.92 11.40
C ARG A 34 -7.69 14.11 11.11
N ALA A 35 -6.50 13.87 10.59
CA ALA A 35 -5.57 14.91 10.15
C ALA A 35 -5.86 15.38 8.71
N ILE A 36 -6.62 14.60 7.93
CA ILE A 36 -6.95 14.92 6.54
C ILE A 36 -8.32 15.60 6.47
N GLU A 37 -8.34 16.86 6.03
CA GLU A 37 -9.58 17.67 6.01
C GLU A 37 -10.68 17.10 5.11
N HIS A 38 -10.33 16.50 3.98
CA HIS A 38 -11.26 16.03 2.96
C HIS A 38 -11.22 14.50 2.75
N GLY A 39 -11.22 13.72 3.84
CA GLY A 39 -11.08 12.25 3.78
C GLY A 39 -12.11 11.56 2.88
N ARG A 40 -13.33 12.08 2.71
CA ARG A 40 -14.31 11.53 1.77
C ARG A 40 -13.91 11.76 0.30
N THR A 41 -13.28 12.88 -0.01
CA THR A 41 -12.76 13.17 -1.35
C THR A 41 -11.60 12.25 -1.68
N GLN A 42 -10.72 12.01 -0.71
CA GLN A 42 -9.63 11.06 -0.84
C GLN A 42 -10.14 9.63 -1.08
N GLU A 43 -11.12 9.15 -0.29
CA GLU A 43 -11.75 7.84 -0.52
C GLU A 43 -12.32 7.73 -1.93
N ARG A 44 -13.03 8.77 -2.41
CA ARG A 44 -13.59 8.78 -3.77
C ARG A 44 -12.50 8.74 -4.84
N ARG A 45 -11.42 9.49 -4.67
CA ARG A 45 -10.30 9.50 -5.64
C ARG A 45 -9.67 8.13 -5.75
N LEU A 46 -9.41 7.45 -4.62
CA LEU A 46 -8.91 6.08 -4.61
C LEU A 46 -9.89 5.12 -5.30
N VAL A 47 -11.17 5.23 -5.02
CA VAL A 47 -12.21 4.41 -5.66
C VAL A 47 -12.31 4.68 -7.16
N ASN A 48 -12.22 5.93 -7.60
CA ASN A 48 -12.21 6.30 -9.03
C ASN A 48 -10.99 5.71 -9.75
N PHE A 49 -9.81 5.76 -9.12
CA PHE A 49 -8.63 5.08 -9.66
C PHE A 49 -8.88 3.58 -9.83
N LEU A 50 -9.30 2.88 -8.77
CA LEU A 50 -9.58 1.45 -8.81
C LEU A 50 -10.64 1.11 -9.88
N ASP A 51 -11.62 1.98 -10.05
CA ASP A 51 -12.63 1.84 -11.12
C ASP A 51 -12.02 1.96 -12.51
N SER A 52 -11.10 2.91 -12.69
CA SER A 52 -10.44 3.16 -13.99
C SER A 52 -9.57 1.98 -14.47
N ILE A 53 -9.04 1.20 -13.55
CA ILE A 53 -8.14 0.07 -13.84
C ILE A 53 -8.83 -1.31 -13.79
N LYS A 54 -10.07 -1.43 -13.29
CA LYS A 54 -10.72 -2.71 -12.99
C LYS A 54 -10.75 -3.71 -14.13
N HIS A 55 -10.86 -3.26 -15.37
CA HIS A 55 -10.88 -4.13 -16.56
C HIS A 55 -9.48 -4.49 -17.08
N LYS A 56 -8.47 -3.73 -16.68
CA LYS A 56 -7.06 -3.93 -17.07
C LYS A 56 -6.29 -4.75 -16.01
N ALA A 57 -6.72 -4.69 -14.75
CA ALA A 57 -6.06 -5.32 -13.63
C ALA A 57 -6.20 -6.85 -13.65
N GLY A 58 -5.08 -7.55 -13.48
CA GLY A 58 -5.03 -8.98 -13.15
C GLY A 58 -4.93 -9.19 -11.65
N ALA A 59 -4.09 -8.40 -10.99
CA ALA A 59 -4.00 -8.33 -9.54
C ALA A 59 -3.74 -6.91 -9.06
N ILE A 60 -4.14 -6.62 -7.81
CA ILE A 60 -3.90 -5.36 -7.12
C ILE A 60 -3.28 -5.67 -5.76
N TYR A 61 -2.12 -5.10 -5.48
CA TYR A 61 -1.40 -5.24 -4.22
C TYR A 61 -1.50 -3.94 -3.42
N LEU A 62 -2.28 -3.98 -2.32
CA LEU A 62 -2.42 -2.91 -1.35
C LEU A 62 -1.35 -3.14 -0.27
N LEU A 63 -0.25 -2.38 -0.31
CA LEU A 63 0.93 -2.64 0.51
C LEU A 63 0.87 -2.02 1.92
N GLY A 64 -0.31 -2.02 2.54
CA GLY A 64 -0.51 -1.61 3.94
C GLY A 64 -0.86 -0.14 4.13
N ASP A 65 -1.26 0.18 5.36
CA ASP A 65 -1.70 1.51 5.79
C ASP A 65 -2.83 2.09 4.89
N MET A 66 -3.72 1.20 4.45
CA MET A 66 -4.90 1.63 3.70
C MET A 66 -5.91 2.35 4.60
N PHE A 67 -5.94 2.00 5.88
CA PHE A 67 -6.72 2.68 6.91
C PHE A 67 -5.79 3.38 7.90
N ASP A 68 -6.19 4.58 8.37
CA ASP A 68 -5.44 5.31 9.39
C ASP A 68 -5.50 4.61 10.75
N PHE A 69 -6.58 3.91 11.01
CA PHE A 69 -6.76 3.03 12.16
C PHE A 69 -7.81 1.96 11.85
N TRP A 70 -7.45 0.68 12.05
CA TRP A 70 -8.37 -0.44 11.88
C TRP A 70 -8.24 -1.42 13.03
N TYR A 71 -9.36 -1.74 13.67
CA TYR A 71 -9.46 -2.75 14.71
C TYR A 71 -10.74 -3.57 14.53
N GLU A 72 -10.61 -4.87 14.43
CA GLU A 72 -11.75 -5.79 14.33
C GLU A 72 -12.13 -6.33 15.71
N PHE A 73 -13.29 -5.92 16.21
CA PHE A 73 -13.94 -6.56 17.34
C PHE A 73 -14.71 -7.79 16.85
N LYS A 74 -15.12 -8.64 17.79
CA LYS A 74 -15.82 -9.89 17.45
C LYS A 74 -17.04 -9.68 16.55
N LEU A 75 -17.80 -8.60 16.73
CA LEU A 75 -19.06 -8.31 16.01
C LEU A 75 -19.10 -6.88 15.45
N VAL A 76 -18.01 -6.11 15.54
CA VAL A 76 -18.01 -4.70 15.16
C VAL A 76 -16.70 -4.35 14.47
N VAL A 77 -16.80 -3.67 13.35
CA VAL A 77 -15.68 -3.04 12.63
C VAL A 77 -15.84 -1.52 12.63
N PRO A 78 -14.77 -0.75 12.38
CA PRO A 78 -14.88 0.69 12.24
C PRO A 78 -15.89 1.06 11.15
N LYS A 79 -16.75 2.02 11.43
CA LYS A 79 -17.74 2.52 10.48
C LYS A 79 -17.10 3.45 9.45
N GLY A 80 -17.62 3.45 8.24
CA GLY A 80 -17.14 4.23 7.11
C GLY A 80 -16.58 3.32 6.02
N TYR A 81 -15.80 3.90 5.13
CA TYR A 81 -15.08 3.18 4.06
C TYR A 81 -15.98 2.39 3.10
N THR A 82 -17.29 2.66 3.10
CA THR A 82 -18.29 1.88 2.36
C THR A 82 -18.00 1.82 0.87
N ARG A 83 -17.48 2.90 0.28
CA ARG A 83 -17.13 2.94 -1.13
C ARG A 83 -15.91 2.11 -1.44
N PHE A 84 -14.87 2.25 -0.60
CA PHE A 84 -13.63 1.49 -0.76
C PHE A 84 -13.87 -0.01 -0.55
N LEU A 85 -14.54 -0.40 0.53
CA LEU A 85 -14.89 -1.80 0.80
C LEU A 85 -15.77 -2.39 -0.32
N GLY A 86 -16.77 -1.65 -0.78
CA GLY A 86 -17.62 -2.07 -1.90
C GLY A 86 -16.83 -2.20 -3.21
N LYS A 87 -15.82 -1.33 -3.44
CA LYS A 87 -14.95 -1.44 -4.61
C LYS A 87 -14.03 -2.66 -4.53
N LEU A 88 -13.52 -3.01 -3.34
CA LEU A 88 -12.75 -4.24 -3.16
C LEU A 88 -13.60 -5.47 -3.49
N SER A 89 -14.84 -5.52 -2.97
CA SER A 89 -15.78 -6.60 -3.27
C SER A 89 -16.10 -6.68 -4.77
N GLU A 90 -16.39 -5.56 -5.43
CA GLU A 90 -16.62 -5.53 -6.89
C GLU A 90 -15.43 -6.10 -7.66
N LEU A 91 -14.21 -5.71 -7.30
CA LEU A 91 -12.98 -6.19 -7.98
C LEU A 91 -12.79 -7.69 -7.81
N THR A 92 -12.97 -8.21 -6.61
CA THR A 92 -12.85 -9.65 -6.33
C THR A 92 -13.94 -10.45 -6.99
N ASP A 93 -15.19 -9.96 -7.02
CA ASP A 93 -16.32 -10.57 -7.75
C ASP A 93 -16.07 -10.59 -9.27
N MET A 94 -15.32 -9.63 -9.81
CA MET A 94 -14.89 -9.61 -11.21
C MET A 94 -13.69 -10.55 -11.49
N GLY A 95 -13.16 -11.24 -10.47
CA GLY A 95 -12.02 -12.14 -10.58
C GLY A 95 -10.65 -11.43 -10.61
N VAL A 96 -10.57 -10.19 -10.13
CA VAL A 96 -9.28 -9.51 -9.89
C VAL A 96 -8.75 -9.99 -8.54
N GLU A 97 -7.52 -10.48 -8.50
CA GLU A 97 -6.88 -10.83 -7.22
C GLU A 97 -6.50 -9.56 -6.47
N VAL A 98 -7.07 -9.36 -5.29
CA VAL A 98 -6.75 -8.22 -4.43
C VAL A 98 -5.98 -8.72 -3.21
N HIS A 99 -4.71 -8.32 -3.11
CA HIS A 99 -3.82 -8.64 -2.01
C HIS A 99 -3.73 -7.46 -1.05
N PHE A 100 -3.95 -7.71 0.25
CA PHE A 100 -3.92 -6.68 1.29
C PHE A 100 -2.81 -7.00 2.28
N PHE A 101 -1.76 -6.19 2.31
CA PHE A 101 -0.70 -6.28 3.29
C PHE A 101 -1.08 -5.47 4.53
N ILE A 102 -0.74 -6.01 5.69
CA ILE A 102 -0.91 -5.31 6.95
C ILE A 102 0.24 -4.32 7.12
N GLY A 103 -0.11 -3.05 7.31
CA GLY A 103 0.81 -2.00 7.73
C GLY A 103 0.78 -1.77 9.25
N ASN A 104 1.43 -0.72 9.71
CA ASN A 104 1.46 -0.41 11.15
C ASN A 104 0.19 0.29 11.65
N HIS A 105 -0.59 0.91 10.79
CA HIS A 105 -1.85 1.57 11.13
C HIS A 105 -3.06 0.61 11.09
N ASP A 106 -3.02 -0.39 10.25
CA ASP A 106 -4.06 -1.42 10.12
C ASP A 106 -3.62 -2.79 10.66
N ILE A 107 -2.65 -2.79 11.59
CA ILE A 107 -2.03 -3.97 12.20
C ILE A 107 -3.04 -4.93 12.85
N TRP A 108 -4.18 -4.42 13.30
CA TRP A 108 -5.22 -5.20 13.96
C TRP A 108 -6.36 -5.62 13.02
N CYS A 109 -6.09 -5.64 11.72
CA CYS A 109 -6.95 -6.24 10.73
C CYS A 109 -7.03 -7.75 10.97
N GLY A 110 -8.23 -8.25 11.13
CA GLY A 110 -8.54 -9.67 11.35
C GLY A 110 -8.81 -10.42 10.06
N ASP A 111 -10.00 -10.94 9.91
CA ASP A 111 -10.44 -11.71 8.74
C ASP A 111 -11.67 -11.09 8.04
N TYR A 112 -12.16 -9.96 8.52
CA TYR A 112 -13.32 -9.28 7.96
C TYR A 112 -13.12 -8.97 6.46
N LEU A 113 -12.01 -8.36 6.09
CA LEU A 113 -11.75 -8.00 4.70
C LEU A 113 -11.65 -9.23 3.79
N SER A 114 -11.10 -10.34 4.26
CA SER A 114 -11.03 -11.56 3.46
C SER A 114 -12.40 -12.23 3.33
N LYS A 115 -13.22 -12.21 4.39
CA LYS A 115 -14.55 -12.85 4.37
C LYS A 115 -15.59 -12.04 3.63
N GLU A 116 -15.59 -10.71 3.80
CA GLU A 116 -16.61 -9.83 3.25
C GLU A 116 -16.23 -9.22 1.91
N CYS A 117 -14.93 -8.98 1.67
CA CYS A 117 -14.46 -8.35 0.44
C CYS A 117 -13.64 -9.30 -0.45
N GLY A 118 -13.43 -10.56 -0.05
CA GLY A 118 -12.70 -11.55 -0.85
C GLY A 118 -11.21 -11.29 -1.01
N VAL A 119 -10.59 -10.37 -0.24
CA VAL A 119 -9.18 -10.02 -0.37
C VAL A 119 -8.26 -11.03 0.29
N ILE A 120 -7.04 -11.18 -0.22
CA ILE A 120 -6.00 -12.06 0.30
C ILE A 120 -5.12 -11.27 1.26
N ILE A 121 -5.17 -11.58 2.57
CA ILE A 121 -4.44 -10.83 3.61
C ILE A 121 -3.03 -11.38 3.81
N HIS A 122 -2.03 -10.51 3.70
CA HIS A 122 -0.63 -10.79 3.97
C HIS A 122 -0.17 -10.11 5.26
N ARG A 123 0.27 -10.92 6.25
CA ARG A 123 0.77 -10.44 7.55
C ARG A 123 2.30 -10.40 7.64
N LYS A 124 2.97 -10.76 6.56
CA LYS A 124 4.44 -10.82 6.42
C LYS A 124 4.81 -10.39 5.01
N PRO A 125 6.06 -9.99 4.80
CA PRO A 125 6.60 -9.82 3.45
C PRO A 125 6.33 -11.04 2.58
N LEU A 126 6.08 -10.80 1.30
CA LEU A 126 5.82 -11.84 0.29
C LEU A 126 6.90 -11.77 -0.78
N THR A 127 7.55 -12.91 -1.03
CA THR A 127 8.32 -13.12 -2.26
C THR A 127 7.47 -13.94 -3.22
N THR A 128 7.27 -13.44 -4.43
CA THR A 128 6.42 -14.09 -5.43
C THR A 128 6.93 -13.83 -6.83
N GLU A 129 6.67 -14.77 -7.72
CA GLU A 129 6.94 -14.61 -9.14
C GLU A 129 5.70 -14.04 -9.84
N ILE A 130 5.89 -12.99 -10.63
CA ILE A 130 4.86 -12.40 -11.47
C ILE A 130 5.41 -12.26 -12.88
N TYR A 131 4.83 -12.99 -13.83
CA TYR A 131 5.24 -13.01 -15.24
C TYR A 131 6.74 -13.27 -15.46
N GLY A 132 7.31 -14.23 -14.67
CA GLY A 132 8.72 -14.60 -14.77
C GLY A 132 9.69 -13.62 -14.13
N ARG A 133 9.20 -12.69 -13.31
CA ARG A 133 10.01 -11.77 -12.51
C ARG A 133 9.76 -12.01 -11.03
N GLU A 134 10.81 -12.05 -10.24
CA GLU A 134 10.77 -12.20 -8.79
C GLU A 134 10.52 -10.85 -8.10
N PHE A 135 9.46 -10.77 -7.31
CA PHE A 135 9.08 -9.60 -6.52
C PHE A 135 9.21 -9.87 -5.02
N TYR A 136 9.75 -8.92 -4.29
CA TYR A 136 9.67 -8.85 -2.83
C TYR A 136 8.75 -7.69 -2.44
N LEU A 137 7.63 -8.00 -1.82
CA LEU A 137 6.56 -7.06 -1.49
C LEU A 137 6.38 -6.97 0.03
N ALA A 138 6.39 -5.76 0.58
CA ALA A 138 6.17 -5.52 2.00
C ALA A 138 5.64 -4.10 2.23
N HIS A 139 5.00 -3.87 3.38
CA HIS A 139 4.69 -2.50 3.78
C HIS A 139 5.97 -1.69 4.03
N GLY A 140 6.92 -2.23 4.76
CA GLY A 140 8.20 -1.58 5.04
C GLY A 140 8.46 -1.32 6.52
N ASP A 141 7.43 -1.29 7.35
CA ASP A 141 7.53 -1.07 8.78
C ASP A 141 8.38 -2.16 9.46
N GLY A 142 9.36 -1.71 10.25
CA GLY A 142 10.27 -2.60 10.98
C GLY A 142 11.34 -3.30 10.14
N LEU A 143 11.39 -3.09 8.81
CA LEU A 143 12.46 -3.57 7.95
C LEU A 143 13.64 -2.59 7.98
N GLY A 144 14.75 -2.99 8.60
CA GLY A 144 15.94 -2.14 8.67
C GLY A 144 15.82 -0.87 9.53
N ASP A 145 14.65 -0.53 10.02
CA ASP A 145 14.39 0.69 10.78
C ASP A 145 15.33 0.80 11.99
N PRO A 146 16.09 1.89 12.15
CA PRO A 146 16.99 2.09 13.29
C PRO A 146 16.27 2.49 14.58
N ASP A 147 15.01 2.96 14.53
CA ASP A 147 14.28 3.47 15.70
C ASP A 147 13.86 2.34 16.65
N LYS A 148 14.59 2.24 17.77
CA LYS A 148 14.31 1.26 18.83
C LYS A 148 12.97 1.50 19.53
N LYS A 149 12.51 2.77 19.62
CA LYS A 149 11.24 3.11 20.24
C LYS A 149 10.08 2.65 19.38
N PHE A 150 10.18 2.88 18.08
CA PHE A 150 9.21 2.39 17.11
C PHE A 150 9.12 0.84 17.13
N LYS A 151 10.27 0.15 17.12
CA LYS A 151 10.30 -1.32 17.23
C LYS A 151 9.65 -1.84 18.51
N PHE A 152 9.88 -1.18 19.64
CA PHE A 152 9.25 -1.54 20.91
C PHE A 152 7.73 -1.34 20.86
N LEU A 153 7.27 -0.19 20.37
CA LEU A 153 5.85 0.12 20.21
C LEU A 153 5.16 -0.87 19.27
N ARG A 154 5.79 -1.15 18.12
CA ARG A 154 5.33 -2.16 17.17
C ARG A 154 5.20 -3.54 17.83
N SER A 155 6.18 -3.95 18.63
CA SER A 155 6.13 -5.20 19.38
C SER A 155 4.95 -5.26 20.37
N MET A 156 4.65 -4.14 21.03
CA MET A 156 3.47 -4.02 21.91
C MET A 156 2.17 -4.21 21.10
N PHE A 157 2.04 -3.59 19.95
CA PHE A 157 0.84 -3.70 19.10
C PHE A 157 0.66 -5.12 18.52
N HIS A 158 1.74 -5.87 18.34
CA HIS A 158 1.68 -7.28 17.94
C HIS A 158 1.33 -8.22 19.10
N SER A 159 1.36 -7.75 20.36
CA SER A 159 1.05 -8.58 21.53
C SER A 159 -0.43 -8.97 21.57
N LYS A 160 -0.74 -10.25 21.42
CA LYS A 160 -2.11 -10.76 21.50
C LYS A 160 -2.79 -10.45 22.83
N THR A 161 -2.01 -10.44 23.94
CA THR A 161 -2.52 -10.09 25.26
C THR A 161 -2.99 -8.65 25.30
N LEU A 162 -2.19 -7.70 24.76
CA LEU A 162 -2.57 -6.29 24.69
C LEU A 162 -3.74 -6.06 23.74
N GLN A 163 -3.79 -6.77 22.62
CA GLN A 163 -4.94 -6.74 21.71
C GLN A 163 -6.22 -7.22 22.41
N THR A 164 -6.13 -8.32 23.21
CA THR A 164 -7.28 -8.81 23.98
C THR A 164 -7.72 -7.80 25.03
N LEU A 165 -6.79 -7.20 25.78
CA LEU A 165 -7.12 -6.16 26.75
C LEU A 165 -7.76 -4.93 26.07
N PHE A 166 -7.24 -4.52 24.92
CA PHE A 166 -7.82 -3.44 24.12
C PHE A 166 -9.23 -3.78 23.65
N SER A 167 -9.50 -5.03 23.27
CA SER A 167 -10.84 -5.48 22.86
C SER A 167 -11.89 -5.43 23.95
N MET A 168 -11.48 -5.40 25.22
CA MET A 168 -12.39 -5.26 26.38
C MET A 168 -12.86 -3.82 26.60
N ILE A 169 -12.20 -2.84 25.97
CA ILE A 169 -12.61 -1.45 25.98
C ILE A 169 -13.80 -1.30 25.02
N HIS A 170 -14.82 -0.55 25.45
CA HIS A 170 -15.98 -0.31 24.58
C HIS A 170 -15.55 0.28 23.23
N PRO A 171 -16.03 -0.25 22.08
CA PRO A 171 -15.59 0.16 20.74
C PRO A 171 -15.60 1.67 20.48
N ARG A 172 -16.57 2.39 21.06
CA ARG A 172 -16.64 3.85 20.97
C ARG A 172 -15.37 4.54 21.48
N TRP A 173 -14.85 4.07 22.61
CA TRP A 173 -13.69 4.70 23.26
C TRP A 173 -12.37 4.21 22.66
N SER A 174 -12.28 2.93 22.35
CA SER A 174 -11.07 2.36 21.80
C SER A 174 -10.78 2.86 20.37
N ILE A 175 -11.80 2.96 19.52
CA ILE A 175 -11.66 3.54 18.17
C ILE A 175 -11.34 5.03 18.24
N ASP A 176 -12.03 5.77 19.13
CA ASP A 176 -11.77 7.20 19.31
C ASP A 176 -10.34 7.46 19.84
N LEU A 177 -9.88 6.64 20.77
CA LEU A 177 -8.50 6.68 21.29
C LEU A 177 -7.48 6.42 20.18
N GLY A 178 -7.69 5.36 19.36
CA GLY A 178 -6.82 5.03 18.24
C GLY A 178 -6.71 6.17 17.24
N LEU A 179 -7.83 6.66 16.72
CA LEU A 179 -7.87 7.77 15.76
C LEU A 179 -7.28 9.09 16.34
N THR A 180 -7.44 9.32 17.64
CA THR A 180 -6.85 10.50 18.30
C THR A 180 -5.35 10.36 18.47
N TRP A 181 -4.88 9.14 18.79
CA TRP A 181 -3.47 8.84 18.88
C TRP A 181 -2.77 9.05 17.52
N GLU A 182 -3.37 8.51 16.45
CA GLU A 182 -2.82 8.65 15.09
C GLU A 182 -2.76 10.11 14.65
N LYS A 183 -3.82 10.87 14.89
CA LYS A 183 -3.82 12.31 14.64
C LYS A 183 -2.66 13.02 15.36
N HIS A 184 -2.46 12.75 16.66
CA HIS A 184 -1.36 13.35 17.43
C HIS A 184 0.02 12.91 16.93
N SER A 185 0.17 11.64 16.58
CA SER A 185 1.41 11.10 16.04
C SER A 185 1.77 11.77 14.71
N ARG A 186 0.78 11.97 13.84
CA ARG A 186 0.94 12.64 12.55
C ARG A 186 1.29 14.13 12.74
N MET A 187 0.51 14.87 13.55
CA MET A 187 0.77 16.28 13.82
C MET A 187 2.18 16.54 14.39
N LYS A 188 2.72 15.63 15.21
CA LYS A 188 4.10 15.73 15.71
C LYS A 188 5.16 15.48 14.64
N ARG A 189 4.85 14.66 13.61
CA ARG A 189 5.74 14.45 12.46
C ARG A 189 5.67 15.62 11.48
N GLU A 190 4.49 16.23 11.38
CA GLU A 190 4.19 17.36 10.51
C GLU A 190 4.62 18.74 11.06
N ASP A 191 5.67 18.82 11.90
CA ASP A 191 6.32 20.13 12.18
C ASP A 191 6.86 20.78 10.87
N GLY A 192 6.02 20.69 9.80
CA GLY A 192 6.14 21.35 8.51
C GLY A 192 7.11 20.70 7.51
N LYS A 193 7.54 19.46 7.73
CA LYS A 193 8.40 18.74 6.77
C LYS A 193 7.75 17.43 6.35
N GLU A 194 7.44 17.34 5.06
CA GLU A 194 7.22 16.05 4.42
C GLU A 194 8.44 15.15 4.63
N PRO A 195 8.25 13.82 4.72
CA PRO A 195 9.38 12.91 4.83
C PRO A 195 10.23 13.01 3.56
N ASP A 196 11.39 13.61 3.68
CA ASP A 196 12.35 13.75 2.59
C ASP A 196 13.11 12.43 2.37
N TYR A 197 13.46 12.17 1.13
CA TYR A 197 14.43 11.14 0.79
C TYR A 197 15.80 11.50 1.38
N MET A 198 16.31 10.66 2.27
CA MET A 198 17.54 10.91 3.01
C MET A 198 18.82 10.61 2.21
N GLY A 199 18.66 10.09 1.00
CA GLY A 199 19.77 9.61 0.17
C GLY A 199 20.00 8.10 0.33
N GLU A 200 20.58 7.50 -0.70
CA GLU A 200 20.76 6.05 -0.84
C GLU A 200 21.51 5.40 0.34
N ASP A 201 22.43 6.13 0.94
CA ASP A 201 23.26 5.67 2.05
C ASP A 201 22.60 5.81 3.43
N LYS A 202 21.44 6.44 3.51
CA LYS A 202 20.74 6.71 4.77
C LYS A 202 19.30 6.18 4.78
N GLU A 203 18.71 5.95 3.59
CA GLU A 203 17.36 5.41 3.51
C GLU A 203 17.37 3.94 3.95
N TYR A 204 16.79 3.67 5.12
CA TYR A 204 16.90 2.36 5.77
C TYR A 204 16.27 1.23 4.95
N LEU A 205 15.21 1.49 4.17
CA LEU A 205 14.63 0.48 3.27
C LEU A 205 15.56 0.15 2.11
N VAL A 206 16.31 1.12 1.59
CA VAL A 206 17.32 0.89 0.56
C VAL A 206 18.48 0.07 1.14
N LEU A 207 18.96 0.43 2.33
CA LEU A 207 20.01 -0.31 3.03
C LEU A 207 19.59 -1.75 3.34
N TYR A 208 18.36 -1.94 3.84
CA TYR A 208 17.78 -3.26 4.06
C TYR A 208 17.74 -4.07 2.78
N THR A 209 17.29 -3.48 1.68
CA THR A 209 17.18 -4.14 0.39
C THR A 209 18.54 -4.57 -0.15
N LYS A 210 19.55 -3.70 -0.06
CA LYS A 210 20.92 -4.03 -0.45
C LYS A 210 21.46 -5.23 0.33
N GLU A 211 21.21 -5.29 1.63
CA GLU A 211 21.65 -6.41 2.46
C GLU A 211 20.87 -7.70 2.13
N TYR A 212 19.55 -7.60 1.95
CA TYR A 212 18.70 -8.72 1.62
C TYR A 212 19.07 -9.33 0.25
N LEU A 213 19.35 -8.47 -0.73
CA LEU A 213 19.73 -8.87 -2.09
C LEU A 213 21.02 -9.72 -2.15
N LYS A 214 21.95 -9.54 -1.19
CA LYS A 214 23.18 -10.36 -1.13
C LYS A 214 22.87 -11.85 -0.99
N ASN A 215 21.82 -12.19 -0.25
CA ASN A 215 21.38 -13.56 -0.01
C ASN A 215 20.27 -14.02 -0.95
N HIS A 216 19.66 -13.10 -1.70
CA HIS A 216 18.52 -13.35 -2.59
C HIS A 216 18.74 -12.66 -3.95
N PRO A 217 19.80 -13.04 -4.72
CA PRO A 217 20.22 -12.31 -5.91
C PRO A 217 19.23 -12.40 -7.08
N ASN A 218 18.25 -13.30 -7.01
CA ASN A 218 17.27 -13.54 -8.06
C ASN A 218 16.12 -12.54 -8.05
N ILE A 219 15.94 -11.74 -6.95
CA ILE A 219 14.84 -10.80 -6.84
C ILE A 219 15.08 -9.62 -7.78
N ASN A 220 14.10 -9.36 -8.65
CA ASN A 220 14.15 -8.27 -9.61
C ASN A 220 13.58 -6.97 -9.05
N TYR A 221 12.50 -7.05 -8.28
CA TYR A 221 11.77 -5.88 -7.81
C TYR A 221 11.47 -5.95 -6.33
N PHE A 222 11.81 -4.89 -5.61
CA PHE A 222 11.43 -4.66 -4.23
C PHE A 222 10.46 -3.49 -4.19
N ILE A 223 9.25 -3.69 -3.63
CA ILE A 223 8.24 -2.63 -3.57
C ILE A 223 7.77 -2.46 -2.13
N TYR A 224 7.84 -1.21 -1.64
CA TYR A 224 7.51 -0.81 -0.28
C TYR A 224 6.56 0.38 -0.23
N GLY A 225 5.83 0.51 0.86
CA GLY A 225 5.12 1.71 1.31
C GLY A 225 5.83 2.40 2.49
N HIS A 226 5.03 2.84 3.47
CA HIS A 226 5.43 3.28 4.81
C HIS A 226 6.20 4.61 4.88
N ARG A 227 7.06 4.89 3.92
CA ARG A 227 7.93 6.07 3.97
C ARG A 227 7.28 7.35 3.44
N HIS A 228 6.15 7.23 2.75
CA HIS A 228 5.47 8.36 2.10
C HIS A 228 6.38 9.18 1.17
N ILE A 229 7.36 8.54 0.55
CA ILE A 229 8.26 9.14 -0.45
C ILE A 229 8.15 8.35 -1.75
N GLU A 230 8.31 9.02 -2.86
CA GLU A 230 8.44 8.35 -4.16
C GLU A 230 9.92 8.09 -4.43
N LEU A 231 10.26 6.83 -4.57
CA LEU A 231 11.61 6.42 -4.93
C LEU A 231 11.57 5.30 -5.96
N ASP A 232 12.39 5.44 -6.97
CA ASP A 232 12.62 4.43 -8.00
C ASP A 232 14.12 4.37 -8.26
N LEU A 233 14.79 3.34 -7.75
CA LEU A 233 16.24 3.24 -7.74
C LEU A 233 16.70 1.87 -8.23
N MET A 234 17.60 1.87 -9.22
CA MET A 234 18.31 0.67 -9.64
C MET A 234 19.41 0.34 -8.64
N LEU A 235 19.37 -0.86 -8.06
CA LEU A 235 20.42 -1.37 -7.15
C LEU A 235 21.50 -2.17 -7.88
N SER A 236 21.13 -2.77 -9.00
CA SER A 236 22.02 -3.53 -9.90
C SER A 236 21.45 -3.51 -11.32
N THR A 237 22.10 -4.20 -12.24
CA THR A 237 21.59 -4.35 -13.62
C THR A 237 20.25 -5.10 -13.69
N THR A 238 19.88 -5.85 -12.65
CA THR A 238 18.69 -6.72 -12.63
C THR A 238 17.75 -6.45 -11.46
N ALA A 239 18.18 -5.70 -10.44
CA ALA A 239 17.41 -5.46 -9.23
C ALA A 239 17.09 -3.97 -9.06
N ARG A 240 15.82 -3.67 -8.73
CA ARG A 240 15.26 -2.33 -8.59
C ARG A 240 14.44 -2.23 -7.30
N VAL A 241 14.57 -1.15 -6.56
CA VAL A 241 13.76 -0.86 -5.39
C VAL A 241 12.84 0.32 -5.67
N LEU A 242 11.57 0.16 -5.33
CA LEU A 242 10.56 1.21 -5.42
C LEU A 242 9.97 1.43 -4.02
N ILE A 243 9.83 2.69 -3.64
CA ILE A 243 9.04 3.09 -2.48
C ILE A 243 7.88 3.89 -3.02
N LEU A 244 6.67 3.43 -2.70
CA LEU A 244 5.45 4.11 -3.08
C LEU A 244 5.30 5.36 -2.22
N GLY A 245 4.86 6.45 -2.80
CA GLY A 245 4.47 7.65 -2.09
C GLY A 245 3.29 7.39 -1.17
N ASP A 246 2.25 8.19 -1.30
CA ASP A 246 1.02 7.98 -0.55
C ASP A 246 -0.22 8.33 -1.40
N TRP A 247 -1.41 8.04 -0.86
CA TRP A 247 -2.69 8.44 -1.42
C TRP A 247 -3.28 9.67 -0.71
N ILE A 248 -2.40 10.52 -0.14
CA ILE A 248 -2.72 11.78 0.52
C ILE A 248 -2.28 12.97 -0.34
N ASN A 249 -0.98 12.95 -0.74
CA ASN A 249 -0.34 14.04 -1.47
C ASN A 249 0.06 13.63 -2.89
N TYR A 250 0.65 12.44 -3.05
CA TYR A 250 1.21 11.97 -4.32
C TYR A 250 0.19 11.24 -5.19
N PHE A 251 -0.75 10.47 -4.59
CA PHE A 251 -1.68 9.59 -5.30
C PHE A 251 -0.97 8.61 -6.22
N SER A 252 0.18 8.13 -5.76
CA SER A 252 1.09 7.33 -6.55
C SER A 252 0.72 5.84 -6.53
N TYR A 253 1.06 5.18 -7.60
CA TYR A 253 0.95 3.74 -7.76
C TYR A 253 2.06 3.22 -8.64
N VAL A 254 2.35 1.93 -8.53
CA VAL A 254 3.22 1.24 -9.48
C VAL A 254 2.38 0.32 -10.33
N VAL A 255 2.69 0.26 -11.62
CA VAL A 255 2.08 -0.68 -12.57
C VAL A 255 3.14 -1.53 -13.25
N PHE A 256 2.89 -2.84 -13.31
CA PHE A 256 3.69 -3.80 -14.05
C PHE A 256 2.87 -4.37 -15.20
N ASP A 257 3.33 -4.18 -16.43
CA ASP A 257 2.64 -4.62 -17.66
C ASP A 257 3.07 -6.03 -18.12
N GLY A 258 3.95 -6.67 -17.34
CA GLY A 258 4.56 -7.96 -17.64
C GLY A 258 5.99 -7.86 -18.17
N GLU A 259 6.45 -6.68 -18.57
CA GLU A 259 7.83 -6.42 -19.00
C GLU A 259 8.44 -5.25 -18.23
N ASN A 260 7.69 -4.17 -18.11
CA ASN A 260 8.14 -2.90 -17.55
C ASN A 260 7.39 -2.56 -16.27
N LEU A 261 8.08 -1.91 -15.37
CA LEU A 261 7.55 -1.43 -14.10
C LEU A 261 7.62 0.09 -14.09
N PHE A 262 6.46 0.75 -13.89
CA PHE A 262 6.34 2.21 -13.91
C PHE A 262 5.81 2.70 -12.56
N LEU A 263 6.43 3.72 -12.01
CA LEU A 263 5.91 4.51 -10.89
C LEU A 263 5.17 5.72 -11.47
N GLU A 264 3.88 5.84 -11.18
CA GLU A 264 2.96 6.80 -11.79
C GLU A 264 2.11 7.50 -10.72
N ASN A 265 1.59 8.68 -11.04
CA ASN A 265 0.67 9.41 -10.19
C ASN A 265 -0.72 9.47 -10.84
N TYR A 266 -1.75 9.21 -10.04
CA TYR A 266 -3.12 9.32 -10.52
C TYR A 266 -3.57 10.77 -10.65
N ILE A 267 -3.90 11.17 -11.85
CA ILE A 267 -4.52 12.47 -12.16
C ILE A 267 -5.97 12.19 -12.56
N GLU A 268 -6.92 12.76 -11.81
CA GLU A 268 -8.33 12.51 -12.03
C GLU A 268 -8.76 13.04 -13.40
N GLY A 269 -9.38 12.18 -14.22
CA GLY A 269 -9.80 12.50 -15.59
C GLY A 269 -8.80 12.09 -16.68
N GLU A 270 -7.60 11.63 -16.33
CA GLU A 270 -6.67 11.04 -17.28
C GLU A 270 -6.86 9.52 -17.43
N THR A 271 -6.51 9.00 -18.62
CA THR A 271 -6.54 7.55 -18.86
C THR A 271 -5.29 6.92 -18.25
N GLN A 272 -5.48 6.01 -17.29
CA GLN A 272 -4.39 5.31 -16.63
C GLN A 272 -3.83 4.16 -17.48
N LEU A 273 -2.55 3.81 -17.28
CA LEU A 273 -1.83 2.74 -17.97
C LEU A 273 -2.41 1.34 -17.70
#